data_04535d505e3f6e0ccd936c6836936dc7
#
_entry.id   04535d505e3f6e0ccd936c6836936dc7
#
_cell.length_a   1.000
_cell.length_b   1.000
_cell.length_c   1.000
_cell.angle_alpha   90.00
_cell.angle_beta   90.00
_cell.angle_gamma   90.00
#
_symmetry.space_group_name_H-M   'P 1'
#
loop_
_entity.id
_entity.type
_entity.pdbx_description
1 polymer ?
#
loop_
_entity_poly.entity_id
_entity_poly.type
_entity_poly.pdbx_seq_one_letter_code
_entity_poly.pdbx_strand_id
1 'polypeptide(L)'
;MEEKISSGSEIIDELLDGGYNKVVTTIYGPAASGKTTMAMLAAIQQAEQGKKSVFVDTENGFSVERLKQLSGEDFEKVLQNIIIFSIKTFKEQQEKMEKIKLLVDTGKISLVIVDTIGSKYRVKLNEDAYKANKSIDTQLRTLTEIARRGIPVILTEQVYDNLANGQINLVGGEMLKNWSKCLIELQKDNSKRKAIVRKPEEIKGNQEFFEIKEKGIFKK
;
A
#
# COMPACT_ATOMS: atom_id res chain seq x y z
N MET A 1 14.33 -10.35 -16.84
CA MET A 1 13.49 -9.30 -16.23
C MET A 1 12.77 -9.91 -15.04
N GLU A 2 12.74 -9.25 -13.89
CA GLU A 2 11.98 -9.74 -12.75
C GLU A 2 10.47 -9.70 -13.08
N GLU A 3 9.75 -10.76 -12.72
CA GLU A 3 8.32 -10.87 -12.94
C GLU A 3 7.59 -9.85 -12.05
N LYS A 4 6.93 -8.88 -12.67
CA LYS A 4 6.09 -7.87 -12.01
C LYS A 4 4.65 -8.37 -11.90
N ILE A 5 3.90 -7.83 -10.96
CA ILE A 5 2.44 -8.03 -10.89
C ILE A 5 1.74 -6.78 -11.39
N SER A 6 0.69 -6.94 -12.21
CA SER A 6 -0.15 -5.81 -12.60
C SER A 6 -0.79 -5.16 -11.39
N SER A 7 -0.88 -3.85 -11.43
CA SER A 7 -1.53 -3.02 -10.40
C SER A 7 -3.06 -3.03 -10.49
N GLY A 8 -3.64 -3.57 -11.57
CA GLY A 8 -5.05 -3.41 -11.89
C GLY A 8 -5.41 -2.01 -12.43
N SER A 9 -4.38 -1.22 -12.77
CA SER A 9 -4.53 0.11 -13.38
C SER A 9 -3.46 0.30 -14.44
N GLU A 10 -3.87 0.51 -15.70
CA GLU A 10 -2.98 0.76 -16.84
C GLU A 10 -2.00 1.91 -16.52
N ILE A 11 -2.50 2.98 -15.91
CA ILE A 11 -1.69 4.15 -15.55
C ILE A 11 -0.56 3.79 -14.57
N ILE A 12 -0.87 2.98 -13.55
CA ILE A 12 0.14 2.59 -12.57
C ILE A 12 1.11 1.57 -13.18
N ASP A 13 0.62 0.71 -14.06
CA ASP A 13 1.47 -0.24 -14.78
C ASP A 13 2.42 0.51 -15.73
N GLU A 14 1.96 1.52 -16.48
CA GLU A 14 2.81 2.40 -17.27
C GLU A 14 3.82 3.17 -16.41
N LEU A 15 3.35 3.77 -15.29
CA LEU A 15 4.18 4.54 -14.36
C LEU A 15 5.34 3.70 -13.81
N LEU A 16 5.09 2.41 -13.56
CA LEU A 16 6.04 1.45 -12.99
C LEU A 16 6.71 0.55 -14.03
N ASP A 17 6.53 0.85 -15.32
CA ASP A 17 7.10 0.05 -16.41
C ASP A 17 6.68 -1.44 -16.33
N GLY A 18 5.39 -1.69 -16.15
CA GLY A 18 4.76 -3.02 -16.16
C GLY A 18 4.20 -3.50 -14.82
N GLY A 19 4.06 -2.64 -13.82
CA GLY A 19 3.43 -2.95 -12.53
C GLY A 19 4.37 -3.07 -11.34
N TYR A 20 3.88 -3.65 -10.25
CA TYR A 20 4.65 -3.75 -9.00
C TYR A 20 5.72 -4.84 -9.04
N ASN A 21 6.93 -4.48 -8.66
CA ASN A 21 8.01 -5.43 -8.39
C ASN A 21 7.78 -6.20 -7.08
N LYS A 22 8.48 -7.32 -6.92
CA LYS A 22 8.49 -8.15 -5.70
C LYS A 22 9.33 -7.51 -4.59
N VAL A 23 9.02 -6.27 -4.26
CA VAL A 23 9.69 -5.45 -3.24
C VAL A 23 8.68 -4.76 -2.33
N VAL A 24 9.15 -4.05 -1.33
CA VAL A 24 8.30 -3.14 -0.55
C VAL A 24 8.11 -1.86 -1.36
N THR A 25 6.87 -1.60 -1.77
CA THR A 25 6.42 -0.38 -2.44
C THR A 25 5.59 0.45 -1.47
N THR A 26 5.95 1.70 -1.26
CA THR A 26 5.14 2.63 -0.46
C THR A 26 4.48 3.67 -1.35
N ILE A 27 3.15 3.75 -1.26
CA ILE A 27 2.30 4.77 -1.90
C ILE A 27 1.93 5.78 -0.82
N TYR A 28 2.33 7.03 -0.98
CA TYR A 28 2.07 8.04 0.01
C TYR A 28 1.47 9.32 -0.58
N GLY A 29 0.75 10.07 0.23
CA GLY A 29 0.12 11.31 -0.20
C GLY A 29 -1.00 11.76 0.74
N PRO A 30 -1.64 12.90 0.46
CA PRO A 30 -2.70 13.45 1.29
C PRO A 30 -3.93 12.55 1.36
N ALA A 31 -4.83 12.85 2.28
CA ALA A 31 -6.13 12.16 2.37
C ALA A 31 -6.89 12.25 1.03
N ALA A 32 -7.62 11.18 0.68
CA ALA A 32 -8.39 11.08 -0.56
C ALA A 32 -7.57 11.27 -1.85
N SER A 33 -6.25 11.04 -1.82
CA SER A 33 -5.40 11.07 -3.03
C SER A 33 -5.52 9.80 -3.89
N GLY A 34 -6.06 8.69 -3.35
CA GLY A 34 -6.27 7.44 -4.09
C GLY A 34 -5.43 6.25 -3.61
N LYS A 35 -4.69 6.37 -2.51
CA LYS A 35 -3.83 5.30 -1.96
C LYS A 35 -4.56 3.98 -1.79
N THR A 36 -5.66 3.98 -1.02
CA THR A 36 -6.50 2.79 -0.78
C THR A 36 -7.08 2.22 -2.08
N THR A 37 -7.50 3.09 -3.01
CA THR A 37 -8.02 2.64 -4.32
C THR A 37 -6.95 1.89 -5.11
N MET A 38 -5.72 2.40 -5.17
CA MET A 38 -4.60 1.72 -5.84
C MET A 38 -4.27 0.37 -5.18
N ALA A 39 -4.28 0.33 -3.85
CA ALA A 39 -4.07 -0.91 -3.10
C ALA A 39 -5.19 -1.95 -3.36
N MET A 40 -6.45 -1.50 -3.40
CA MET A 40 -7.59 -2.37 -3.73
C MET A 40 -7.52 -2.91 -5.16
N LEU A 41 -7.17 -2.09 -6.14
CA LEU A 41 -7.03 -2.53 -7.54
C LEU A 41 -5.97 -3.63 -7.68
N ALA A 42 -4.83 -3.51 -6.99
CA ALA A 42 -3.82 -4.56 -6.98
C ALA A 42 -4.34 -5.87 -6.35
N ALA A 43 -5.13 -5.78 -5.26
CA ALA A 43 -5.74 -6.95 -4.64
C ALA A 43 -6.78 -7.62 -5.56
N ILE A 44 -7.61 -6.81 -6.23
CA ILE A 44 -8.60 -7.28 -7.23
C ILE A 44 -7.89 -8.02 -8.35
N GLN A 45 -6.85 -7.43 -8.92
CA GLN A 45 -6.10 -8.03 -10.03
C GLN A 45 -5.48 -9.38 -9.65
N GLN A 46 -5.01 -9.55 -8.42
CA GLN A 46 -4.55 -10.85 -7.94
C GLN A 46 -5.70 -11.85 -7.76
N ALA A 47 -6.83 -11.39 -7.24
CA ALA A 47 -8.01 -12.23 -7.01
C ALA A 47 -8.66 -12.73 -8.32
N GLU A 48 -8.70 -11.90 -9.36
CA GLU A 48 -9.16 -12.26 -10.71
C GLU A 48 -8.31 -13.40 -11.32
N GLN A 49 -7.02 -13.43 -10.99
CA GLN A 49 -6.10 -14.52 -11.37
C GLN A 49 -6.22 -15.76 -10.46
N GLY A 50 -7.18 -15.79 -9.52
CA GLY A 50 -7.36 -16.88 -8.56
C GLY A 50 -6.30 -16.92 -7.45
N LYS A 51 -5.50 -15.86 -7.30
CA LYS A 51 -4.46 -15.74 -6.28
C LYS A 51 -5.01 -15.03 -5.04
N LYS A 52 -4.45 -15.33 -3.87
CA LYS A 52 -4.87 -14.73 -2.61
C LYS A 52 -3.98 -13.57 -2.19
N SER A 53 -4.61 -12.50 -1.69
CA SER A 53 -3.92 -11.38 -1.08
C SER A 53 -4.32 -11.20 0.40
N VAL A 54 -3.40 -10.61 1.18
CA VAL A 54 -3.68 -10.16 2.55
C VAL A 54 -3.81 -8.64 2.53
N PHE A 55 -4.89 -8.13 3.09
CA PHE A 55 -5.15 -6.71 3.24
C PHE A 55 -5.28 -6.35 4.73
N VAL A 56 -4.32 -5.60 5.24
CA VAL A 56 -4.31 -5.10 6.63
C VAL A 56 -4.87 -3.68 6.62
N ASP A 57 -6.07 -3.52 7.16
CA ASP A 57 -6.77 -2.25 7.26
C ASP A 57 -6.62 -1.67 8.67
N THR A 58 -5.89 -0.58 8.80
CA THR A 58 -5.63 0.08 10.09
C THR A 58 -6.49 1.32 10.34
N GLU A 59 -7.15 1.84 9.30
CA GLU A 59 -7.96 3.06 9.38
C GLU A 59 -9.46 2.83 9.20
N ASN A 60 -9.88 1.56 9.04
CA ASN A 60 -11.23 1.17 8.63
C ASN A 60 -11.61 1.78 7.26
N GLY A 61 -10.62 1.89 6.39
CA GLY A 61 -10.77 2.44 5.04
C GLY A 61 -11.20 1.41 3.99
N PHE A 62 -11.15 0.12 4.32
CA PHE A 62 -11.60 -0.94 3.43
C PHE A 62 -13.13 -0.96 3.34
N SER A 63 -13.66 -0.55 2.20
CA SER A 63 -15.10 -0.55 1.94
C SER A 63 -15.47 -1.71 1.02
N VAL A 64 -16.35 -2.59 1.49
CA VAL A 64 -16.92 -3.68 0.68
C VAL A 64 -17.71 -3.13 -0.51
N GLU A 65 -18.42 -2.01 -0.32
CA GLU A 65 -19.13 -1.32 -1.40
C GLU A 65 -18.14 -0.81 -2.48
N ARG A 66 -17.01 -0.23 -2.03
CA ARG A 66 -15.97 0.20 -2.97
C ARG A 66 -15.35 -0.96 -3.71
N LEU A 67 -15.08 -2.07 -3.01
CA LEU A 67 -14.60 -3.29 -3.64
C LEU A 67 -15.57 -3.77 -4.72
N LYS A 68 -16.87 -3.78 -4.43
CA LYS A 68 -17.93 -4.16 -5.38
C LYS A 68 -17.97 -3.27 -6.60
N GLN A 69 -17.86 -1.94 -6.42
CA GLN A 69 -17.79 -0.99 -7.54
C GLN A 69 -16.59 -1.24 -8.45
N LEU A 70 -15.42 -1.54 -7.86
CA LEU A 70 -14.18 -1.75 -8.59
C LEU A 70 -14.12 -3.12 -9.29
N SER A 71 -14.66 -4.18 -8.69
CA SER A 71 -14.60 -5.55 -9.22
C SER A 71 -15.81 -5.93 -10.09
N GLY A 72 -16.90 -5.18 -10.03
CA GLY A 72 -18.10 -5.41 -10.86
C GLY A 72 -18.69 -6.82 -10.65
N GLU A 73 -18.85 -7.56 -11.73
CA GLU A 73 -19.44 -8.91 -11.72
C GLU A 73 -18.57 -9.95 -11.01
N ASP A 74 -17.27 -9.75 -10.93
CA ASP A 74 -16.32 -10.65 -10.26
C ASP A 74 -16.27 -10.49 -8.73
N PHE A 75 -17.13 -9.65 -8.14
CA PHE A 75 -17.10 -9.28 -6.72
C PHE A 75 -16.99 -10.47 -5.77
N GLU A 76 -17.82 -11.50 -5.93
CA GLU A 76 -17.84 -12.66 -5.04
C GLU A 76 -16.52 -13.45 -5.12
N LYS A 77 -15.98 -13.64 -6.31
CA LYS A 77 -14.69 -14.29 -6.54
C LYS A 77 -13.55 -13.47 -5.92
N VAL A 78 -13.60 -12.15 -6.09
CA VAL A 78 -12.61 -11.23 -5.54
C VAL A 78 -12.62 -11.26 -4.02
N LEU A 79 -13.80 -11.16 -3.40
CA LEU A 79 -13.96 -11.15 -1.95
C LEU A 79 -13.44 -12.43 -1.30
N GLN A 80 -13.65 -13.59 -1.92
CA GLN A 80 -13.16 -14.89 -1.43
C GLN A 80 -11.63 -15.02 -1.47
N ASN A 81 -10.96 -14.19 -2.26
CA ASN A 81 -9.50 -14.20 -2.43
C ASN A 81 -8.76 -13.08 -1.69
N ILE A 82 -9.47 -12.25 -0.92
CA ILE A 82 -8.85 -11.21 -0.09
C ILE A 82 -9.04 -11.55 1.39
N ILE A 83 -7.93 -11.79 2.10
CA ILE A 83 -7.93 -11.98 3.56
C ILE A 83 -7.78 -10.62 4.22
N ILE A 84 -8.82 -10.15 4.90
CA ILE A 84 -8.85 -8.81 5.49
C ILE A 84 -8.56 -8.89 7.00
N PHE A 85 -7.59 -8.11 7.48
CA PHE A 85 -7.34 -7.88 8.89
C PHE A 85 -7.69 -6.44 9.25
N SER A 86 -8.79 -6.24 9.95
CA SER A 86 -9.13 -4.95 10.54
C SER A 86 -8.39 -4.75 11.86
N ILE A 87 -7.62 -3.67 11.98
CA ILE A 87 -6.69 -3.41 13.08
C ILE A 87 -7.17 -2.22 13.92
N LYS A 88 -7.32 -2.44 15.21
CA LYS A 88 -7.78 -1.40 16.15
C LYS A 88 -6.62 -0.76 16.93
N THR A 89 -5.57 -1.53 17.23
CA THR A 89 -4.46 -1.08 18.08
C THR A 89 -3.11 -1.37 17.45
N PHE A 90 -2.06 -0.65 17.87
CA PHE A 90 -0.70 -0.88 17.41
C PHE A 90 -0.16 -2.27 17.83
N LYS A 91 -0.56 -2.75 19.01
CA LYS A 91 -0.24 -4.10 19.48
C LYS A 91 -0.86 -5.16 18.59
N GLU A 92 -2.13 -5.00 18.23
CA GLU A 92 -2.81 -5.90 17.31
C GLU A 92 -2.14 -5.90 15.92
N GLN A 93 -1.72 -4.73 15.41
CA GLN A 93 -0.96 -4.63 14.17
C GLN A 93 0.31 -5.49 14.23
N GLN A 94 1.07 -5.39 15.32
CA GLN A 94 2.26 -6.20 15.54
C GLN A 94 1.97 -7.71 15.56
N GLU A 95 0.94 -8.13 16.30
CA GLU A 95 0.52 -9.53 16.37
C GLU A 95 0.08 -10.09 15.01
N LYS A 96 -0.57 -9.26 14.19
CA LYS A 96 -0.98 -9.67 12.84
C LYS A 96 0.20 -9.85 11.88
N MET A 97 1.31 -9.14 12.07
CA MET A 97 2.52 -9.38 11.24
C MET A 97 3.02 -10.82 11.35
N GLU A 98 2.98 -11.43 12.54
CA GLU A 98 3.33 -12.84 12.71
C GLU A 98 2.33 -13.78 12.00
N LYS A 99 1.04 -13.46 12.06
CA LYS A 99 0.01 -14.22 11.33
C LYS A 99 0.18 -14.14 9.82
N ILE A 100 0.54 -12.97 9.30
CA ILE A 100 0.82 -12.77 7.87
C ILE A 100 2.00 -13.65 7.44
N LYS A 101 3.06 -13.71 8.23
CA LYS A 101 4.20 -14.58 7.97
C LYS A 101 3.79 -16.05 7.85
N LEU A 102 2.96 -16.54 8.78
CA LEU A 102 2.43 -17.90 8.72
C LEU A 102 1.54 -18.13 7.49
N LEU A 103 0.72 -17.16 7.09
CA LEU A 103 -0.08 -17.26 5.87
C LEU A 103 0.79 -17.32 4.61
N VAL A 104 1.85 -16.52 4.57
CA VAL A 104 2.85 -16.52 3.49
C VAL A 104 3.55 -17.87 3.41
N ASP A 105 3.84 -18.52 4.54
CA ASP A 105 4.47 -19.84 4.60
C ASP A 105 3.61 -20.95 3.94
N THR A 106 2.30 -20.73 3.80
CA THR A 106 1.42 -21.65 3.08
C THR A 106 1.66 -21.70 1.56
N GLY A 107 2.39 -20.73 1.00
CA GLY A 107 2.62 -20.58 -0.43
C GLY A 107 1.40 -20.10 -1.23
N LYS A 108 0.29 -19.74 -0.55
CA LYS A 108 -0.97 -19.34 -1.20
C LYS A 108 -1.14 -17.81 -1.34
N ILE A 109 -0.29 -17.01 -0.70
CA ILE A 109 -0.36 -15.56 -0.73
C ILE A 109 0.54 -15.01 -1.83
N SER A 110 -0.02 -14.17 -2.69
CA SER A 110 0.68 -13.53 -3.82
C SER A 110 0.91 -12.03 -3.63
N LEU A 111 0.26 -11.40 -2.64
CA LEU A 111 0.37 -9.97 -2.36
C LEU A 111 0.05 -9.69 -0.89
N VAL A 112 0.81 -8.79 -0.27
CA VAL A 112 0.53 -8.25 1.07
C VAL A 112 0.35 -6.74 0.98
N ILE A 113 -0.73 -6.23 1.57
CA ILE A 113 -1.08 -4.81 1.61
C ILE A 113 -1.23 -4.38 3.07
N VAL A 114 -0.69 -3.21 3.43
CA VAL A 114 -0.93 -2.56 4.74
C VAL A 114 -1.39 -1.13 4.51
N ASP A 115 -2.65 -0.84 4.79
CA ASP A 115 -3.30 0.45 4.56
C ASP A 115 -3.88 1.03 5.89
N THR A 116 -3.18 1.93 6.57
CA THR A 116 -1.83 2.46 6.38
C THR A 116 -0.85 1.91 7.42
N ILE A 117 0.43 1.88 7.11
CA ILE A 117 1.42 1.32 8.03
C ILE A 117 1.61 2.21 9.28
N GLY A 118 1.50 3.51 9.16
CA GLY A 118 1.83 4.49 10.20
C GLY A 118 0.66 4.95 11.07
N SER A 119 -0.60 4.61 10.76
CA SER A 119 -1.77 5.10 11.50
C SER A 119 -1.70 4.80 13.00
N LYS A 120 -1.53 3.54 13.36
CA LYS A 120 -1.45 3.11 14.77
C LYS A 120 -0.09 3.42 15.41
N TYR A 121 0.98 3.41 14.62
CA TYR A 121 2.31 3.82 15.05
C TYR A 121 2.33 5.26 15.55
N ARG A 122 1.71 6.20 14.83
CA ARG A 122 1.66 7.62 15.22
C ARG A 122 1.03 7.85 16.60
N VAL A 123 -0.02 7.11 16.92
CA VAL A 123 -0.65 7.16 18.25
C VAL A 123 0.36 6.69 19.30
N LYS A 124 1.02 5.54 19.06
CA LYS A 124 1.98 4.95 20.00
C LYS A 124 3.25 5.79 20.15
N LEU A 125 3.67 6.49 19.11
CA LEU A 125 4.84 7.37 19.13
C LEU A 125 4.71 8.47 20.18
N ASN A 126 3.51 9.01 20.38
CA ASN A 126 3.24 10.04 21.39
C ASN A 126 3.26 9.49 22.84
N GLU A 127 3.07 8.17 23.03
CA GLU A 127 3.11 7.53 24.34
C GLU A 127 4.53 7.06 24.73
N ASP A 128 5.22 6.39 23.79
CA ASP A 128 6.56 5.80 24.00
C ASP A 128 7.27 5.68 22.66
N ALA A 129 8.01 6.73 22.29
CA ALA A 129 8.69 6.83 21.01
C ALA A 129 9.70 5.70 20.78
N TYR A 130 10.44 5.28 21.82
CA TYR A 130 11.44 4.23 21.70
C TYR A 130 10.80 2.88 21.34
N LYS A 131 9.78 2.49 22.09
CA LYS A 131 9.06 1.23 21.83
C LYS A 131 8.31 1.26 20.50
N ALA A 132 7.71 2.40 20.14
CA ALA A 132 7.03 2.58 18.88
C ALA A 132 8.01 2.39 17.71
N ASN A 133 9.15 3.07 17.72
CA ASN A 133 10.18 2.97 16.68
C ASN A 133 10.72 1.54 16.55
N LYS A 134 11.06 0.88 17.65
CA LYS A 134 11.54 -0.50 17.65
C LYS A 134 10.50 -1.46 17.07
N SER A 135 9.24 -1.28 17.43
CA SER A 135 8.17 -2.15 16.94
C SER A 135 7.89 -1.94 15.44
N ILE A 136 7.82 -0.68 14.96
CA ILE A 136 7.59 -0.42 13.54
C ILE A 136 8.76 -0.90 12.67
N ASP A 137 10.00 -0.74 13.14
CA ASP A 137 11.20 -1.29 12.47
C ASP A 137 11.11 -2.81 12.33
N THR A 138 10.69 -3.51 13.39
CA THR A 138 10.49 -4.97 13.36
C THR A 138 9.42 -5.36 12.34
N GLN A 139 8.31 -4.64 12.28
CA GLN A 139 7.24 -4.89 11.31
C GLN A 139 7.72 -4.67 9.87
N LEU A 140 8.45 -3.58 9.60
CA LEU A 140 9.01 -3.28 8.28
C LEU A 140 10.05 -4.31 7.86
N ARG A 141 10.83 -4.84 8.81
CA ARG A 141 11.75 -5.95 8.57
C ARG A 141 11.01 -7.21 8.15
N THR A 142 9.94 -7.60 8.86
CA THR A 142 9.10 -8.74 8.51
C THR A 142 8.51 -8.59 7.10
N LEU A 143 8.00 -7.42 6.76
CA LEU A 143 7.44 -7.14 5.43
C LEU A 143 8.52 -7.19 4.34
N THR A 144 9.72 -6.73 4.64
CA THR A 144 10.86 -6.84 3.72
C THR A 144 11.31 -8.31 3.51
N GLU A 145 11.28 -9.13 4.56
CA GLU A 145 11.54 -10.57 4.46
C GLU A 145 10.51 -11.26 3.56
N ILE A 146 9.23 -10.89 3.68
CA ILE A 146 8.16 -11.37 2.79
C ILE A 146 8.45 -10.97 1.33
N ALA A 147 8.83 -9.71 1.10
CA ALA A 147 9.17 -9.24 -0.24
C ALA A 147 10.36 -10.00 -0.86
N ARG A 148 11.40 -10.29 -0.06
CA ARG A 148 12.56 -11.10 -0.48
C ARG A 148 12.19 -12.54 -0.88
N ARG A 149 11.06 -13.05 -0.41
CA ARG A 149 10.51 -14.35 -0.83
C ARG A 149 9.73 -14.30 -2.14
N GLY A 150 9.75 -13.16 -2.83
CA GLY A 150 9.11 -12.97 -4.12
C GLY A 150 7.64 -12.56 -4.04
N ILE A 151 7.15 -12.07 -2.89
CA ILE A 151 5.79 -11.60 -2.69
C ILE A 151 5.80 -10.06 -2.61
N PRO A 152 5.20 -9.34 -3.56
CA PRO A 152 5.07 -7.90 -3.49
C PRO A 152 4.41 -7.45 -2.20
N VAL A 153 4.90 -6.35 -1.63
CA VAL A 153 4.34 -5.71 -0.44
C VAL A 153 3.99 -4.27 -0.79
N ILE A 154 2.72 -3.89 -0.62
CA ILE A 154 2.26 -2.53 -0.82
C ILE A 154 1.94 -1.93 0.55
N LEU A 155 2.58 -0.81 0.86
CA LEU A 155 2.28 0.01 2.03
C LEU A 155 1.63 1.29 1.55
N THR A 156 0.62 1.76 2.24
CA THR A 156 0.15 3.12 2.06
C THR A 156 0.54 3.96 3.26
N GLU A 157 0.71 5.28 3.05
CA GLU A 157 1.02 6.19 4.14
C GLU A 157 0.45 7.58 3.90
N GLN A 158 0.01 8.21 4.97
CA GLN A 158 -0.42 9.61 4.93
C GLN A 158 0.77 10.55 5.07
N VAL A 159 0.63 11.72 4.48
CA VAL A 159 1.52 12.85 4.71
C VAL A 159 0.86 13.87 5.63
N TYR A 160 1.67 14.60 6.36
CA TYR A 160 1.23 15.75 7.14
C TYR A 160 2.09 16.97 6.80
N ASP A 161 1.46 18.11 6.83
CA ASP A 161 2.16 19.38 6.66
C ASP A 161 2.95 19.70 7.94
N ASN A 162 4.24 19.88 7.79
CA ASN A 162 5.04 20.44 8.87
C ASN A 162 4.89 21.97 8.84
N LEU A 163 4.03 22.50 9.71
CA LEU A 163 3.74 23.92 9.81
C LEU A 163 4.97 24.79 10.08
N ALA A 164 6.07 24.18 10.59
CA ALA A 164 7.29 24.91 10.91
C ALA A 164 8.17 25.21 9.69
N ASN A 165 8.13 24.37 8.65
CA ASN A 165 9.00 24.51 7.48
C ASN A 165 8.28 24.36 6.13
N GLY A 166 6.96 24.20 6.12
CA GLY A 166 6.15 24.03 4.91
C GLY A 166 6.47 22.75 4.11
N GLN A 167 7.19 21.81 4.71
CA GLN A 167 7.55 20.55 4.05
C GLN A 167 6.50 19.46 4.34
N ILE A 168 6.19 18.70 3.31
CA ILE A 168 5.33 17.52 3.41
C ILE A 168 6.16 16.36 3.97
N ASN A 169 5.81 15.89 5.16
CA ASN A 169 6.51 14.80 5.82
C ASN A 169 5.66 13.52 5.82
N LEU A 170 6.34 12.38 5.59
CA LEU A 170 5.79 11.06 5.78
C LEU A 170 5.70 10.71 7.27
N VAL A 171 4.63 10.09 7.70
CA VAL A 171 4.59 9.43 8.99
C VAL A 171 5.60 8.26 8.97
N GLY A 172 6.50 8.21 9.99
CA GLY A 172 7.64 7.29 9.95
C GLY A 172 8.84 7.78 9.11
N GLY A 173 8.70 8.90 8.39
CA GLY A 173 9.76 9.71 7.79
C GLY A 173 10.82 8.91 7.02
N GLU A 174 12.08 9.13 7.38
CA GLU A 174 13.25 8.49 6.76
C GLU A 174 13.27 6.96 6.94
N MET A 175 12.71 6.44 8.04
CA MET A 175 12.64 4.99 8.28
C MET A 175 11.85 4.32 7.15
N LEU A 176 10.65 4.80 6.85
CA LEU A 176 9.80 4.22 5.80
C LEU A 176 10.45 4.35 4.41
N LYS A 177 11.07 5.51 4.13
CA LYS A 177 11.82 5.72 2.88
C LYS A 177 12.98 4.73 2.72
N ASN A 178 13.67 4.40 3.82
CA ASN A 178 14.82 3.48 3.80
C ASN A 178 14.40 2.02 3.57
N TRP A 179 13.28 1.60 4.16
CA TRP A 179 12.75 0.25 3.98
C TRP A 179 12.07 0.04 2.61
N SER A 180 11.60 1.10 1.95
CA SER A 180 10.92 1.03 0.66
C SER A 180 11.91 1.04 -0.50
N LYS A 181 11.80 0.07 -1.40
CA LYS A 181 12.57 0.02 -2.66
C LYS A 181 11.85 0.78 -3.78
N CYS A 182 10.52 0.88 -3.72
CA CYS A 182 9.72 1.70 -4.61
C CYS A 182 8.94 2.72 -3.76
N LEU A 183 8.95 3.98 -4.20
CA LEU A 183 8.22 5.07 -3.56
C LEU A 183 7.38 5.79 -4.62
N ILE A 184 6.08 5.86 -4.39
CA ILE A 184 5.11 6.56 -5.24
C ILE A 184 4.47 7.67 -4.43
N GLU A 185 4.67 8.90 -4.85
CA GLU A 185 4.01 10.08 -4.28
C GLU A 185 2.72 10.37 -5.03
N LEU A 186 1.63 10.49 -4.29
CA LEU A 186 0.37 10.99 -4.82
C LEU A 186 0.19 12.44 -4.40
N GLN A 187 -0.03 13.27 -5.40
CA GLN A 187 -0.39 14.67 -5.22
C GLN A 187 -1.86 14.88 -5.59
N LYS A 188 -2.53 15.78 -4.87
CA LYS A 188 -3.91 16.17 -5.14
C LYS A 188 -4.00 17.70 -5.10
N ASP A 189 -4.44 18.25 -6.20
CA ASP A 189 -4.80 19.67 -6.33
C ASP A 189 -6.23 19.73 -6.88
N ASN A 190 -7.18 20.14 -6.02
CA ASN A 190 -8.62 20.17 -6.32
C ASN A 190 -9.10 18.83 -6.93
N SER A 191 -9.50 18.83 -8.20
CA SER A 191 -9.95 17.65 -8.95
C SER A 191 -8.84 16.90 -9.68
N LYS A 192 -7.61 17.45 -9.70
CA LYS A 192 -6.47 16.84 -10.39
C LYS A 192 -5.66 16.00 -9.43
N ARG A 193 -5.33 14.79 -9.83
CA ARG A 193 -4.42 13.91 -9.10
C ARG A 193 -3.24 13.56 -9.98
N LYS A 194 -2.10 13.42 -9.35
CA LYS A 194 -0.86 13.04 -10.02
C LYS A 194 -0.13 11.99 -9.19
N ALA A 195 0.38 10.96 -9.84
CA ALA A 195 1.29 9.99 -9.25
C ALA A 195 2.70 10.25 -9.77
N ILE A 196 3.70 10.21 -8.90
CA ILE A 196 5.11 10.48 -9.22
C ILE A 196 5.97 9.39 -8.59
N VAL A 197 6.81 8.74 -9.36
CA VAL A 197 7.81 7.81 -8.82
C VAL A 197 8.97 8.60 -8.20
N ARG A 198 9.28 8.29 -6.94
CA ARG A 198 10.40 8.87 -6.19
C ARG A 198 11.57 7.90 -6.01
N LYS A 199 11.31 6.61 -6.13
CA LYS A 199 12.26 5.50 -6.21
C LYS A 199 11.65 4.38 -7.06
N PRO A 200 12.45 3.53 -7.69
CA PRO A 200 13.92 3.56 -7.78
C PRO A 200 14.43 4.62 -8.77
N GLU A 201 15.76 4.86 -8.82
CA GLU A 201 16.37 5.90 -9.65
C GLU A 201 16.13 5.70 -11.15
N GLU A 202 16.02 4.45 -11.62
CA GLU A 202 15.86 4.09 -13.04
C GLU A 202 14.57 4.65 -13.65
N ILE A 203 13.51 4.77 -12.84
CA ILE A 203 12.20 5.29 -13.25
C ILE A 203 11.77 6.52 -12.43
N LYS A 204 12.71 7.09 -11.68
CA LYS A 204 12.45 8.28 -10.86
C LYS A 204 12.05 9.46 -11.71
N GLY A 205 10.98 10.12 -11.30
CA GLY A 205 10.41 11.25 -12.02
C GLY A 205 9.33 10.86 -13.02
N ASN A 206 9.14 9.57 -13.34
CA ASN A 206 7.96 9.13 -14.07
C ASN A 206 6.72 9.64 -13.35
N GLN A 207 5.80 10.23 -14.10
CA GLN A 207 4.59 10.83 -13.52
C GLN A 207 3.41 10.71 -14.46
N GLU A 208 2.23 10.49 -13.87
CA GLU A 208 0.98 10.42 -14.62
C GLU A 208 -0.13 11.18 -13.90
N PHE A 209 -0.95 11.87 -14.69
CA PHE A 209 -2.18 12.50 -14.19
C PHE A 209 -3.33 11.51 -14.29
N PHE A 210 -4.17 11.49 -13.26
CA PHE A 210 -5.26 10.55 -13.20
C PHE A 210 -6.51 11.11 -12.51
N GLU A 211 -7.62 10.46 -12.76
CA GLU A 211 -8.88 10.65 -12.06
C GLU A 211 -9.38 9.33 -11.47
N ILE A 212 -10.07 9.42 -10.35
CA ILE A 212 -10.70 8.26 -9.71
C ILE A 212 -12.18 8.32 -10.06
N LYS A 213 -12.68 7.26 -10.70
CA LYS A 213 -14.08 7.05 -11.01
C LYS A 213 -14.63 5.85 -10.25
N GLU A 214 -15.90 5.56 -10.46
CA GLU A 214 -16.56 4.41 -9.85
C GLU A 214 -15.83 3.09 -10.17
N LYS A 215 -15.47 2.89 -11.43
CA LYS A 215 -14.85 1.65 -11.93
C LYS A 215 -13.31 1.59 -11.82
N GLY A 216 -12.65 2.57 -11.24
CA GLY A 216 -11.19 2.52 -11.13
C GLY A 216 -10.48 3.86 -11.24
N ILE A 217 -9.22 3.78 -11.70
CA ILE A 217 -8.32 4.90 -11.93
C ILE A 217 -8.09 5.01 -13.44
N PHE A 218 -8.28 6.20 -13.99
CA PHE A 218 -8.24 6.46 -15.42
C PHE A 218 -7.31 7.62 -15.73
N LYS A 219 -6.67 7.58 -16.90
CA LYS A 219 -5.84 8.66 -17.43
C LYS A 219 -6.70 9.91 -17.64
N LYS A 220 -6.12 11.06 -17.34
CA LYS A 220 -6.80 12.33 -17.49
C LYS A 220 -6.26 13.06 -18.72
#